data_c4f23cef83d1028a5fae69258a26cfff
#
_entry.id   c4f23cef83d1028a5fae69258a26cfff
#
_cell.length_a   1.000
_cell.length_b   1.000
_cell.length_c   1.000
_cell.angle_alpha   90.00
_cell.angle_beta   90.00
_cell.angle_gamma   90.00
#
_symmetry.space_group_name_H-M   'P 1'
#
loop_
_entity.id
_entity.type
_entity.pdbx_description
1 polymer ?
#
loop_
_entity_poly.entity_id
_entity_poly.type
_entity_poly.pdbx_seq_one_letter_code
_entity_poly.pdbx_strand_id
1 'polypeptide(L)'
;MPALRPRLAGTFVALGIAATGLAAGGPATATIAKLNDTLLAVLKGAETLGFKGRLDKLTPAVVEAFDLDFMAEKSIGRYWKPLSDADKARWRALFLEYTAANYAGNFDHYANQRFEISGEEPSQNDTTVVHTMLIDPGGENTALDYRLHHTPQGPKVIDIYLKGTVSQLALQRSDFTSVLERGGFDALMTTIRGKIDDLAAGRAKRQRG
;
A
#
# COMPACT_ATOMS: atom_id res chain seq x y z
N MET A 1 48.01 -70.56 -2.59
CA MET A 1 47.80 -69.31 -1.81
C MET A 1 47.05 -68.32 -2.66
N PRO A 2 45.74 -68.08 -2.46
CA PRO A 2 45.01 -67.12 -3.22
C PRO A 2 44.96 -65.75 -2.52
N ALA A 3 45.23 -64.70 -3.27
CA ALA A 3 45.24 -63.30 -2.82
C ALA A 3 43.83 -62.73 -2.60
N LEU A 4 43.68 -62.11 -1.46
CA LEU A 4 42.46 -61.42 -1.01
C LEU A 4 42.40 -60.05 -1.71
N ARG A 5 41.32 -59.77 -2.42
CA ARG A 5 41.03 -58.43 -3.00
C ARG A 5 40.14 -57.66 -2.05
N PRO A 6 40.41 -56.41 -1.68
CA PRO A 6 39.49 -55.56 -0.89
C PRO A 6 38.35 -55.04 -1.76
N ARG A 7 37.12 -55.15 -1.21
CA ARG A 7 35.92 -54.55 -1.75
C ARG A 7 35.89 -53.04 -1.36
N LEU A 8 35.96 -52.18 -2.33
CA LEU A 8 35.66 -50.74 -2.17
C LEU A 8 34.15 -50.57 -2.02
N ALA A 9 33.72 -50.18 -0.82
CA ALA A 9 32.36 -49.71 -0.58
C ALA A 9 32.22 -48.28 -1.06
N GLY A 10 31.51 -48.07 -2.15
CA GLY A 10 31.19 -46.74 -2.66
C GLY A 10 30.07 -46.13 -1.81
N THR A 11 30.40 -45.09 -1.07
CA THR A 11 29.42 -44.29 -0.34
C THR A 11 28.71 -43.34 -1.35
N PHE A 12 27.48 -43.61 -1.69
CA PHE A 12 26.61 -42.70 -2.42
C PHE A 12 26.22 -41.54 -1.51
N VAL A 13 26.84 -40.39 -1.71
CA VAL A 13 26.34 -39.13 -1.15
C VAL A 13 25.14 -38.68 -2.01
N ALA A 14 23.94 -38.87 -1.51
CA ALA A 14 22.75 -38.30 -2.11
C ALA A 14 22.78 -36.79 -1.87
N LEU A 15 23.12 -36.05 -2.93
CA LEU A 15 23.00 -34.58 -2.97
C LEU A 15 21.51 -34.25 -3.00
N GLY A 16 20.93 -33.90 -1.85
CA GLY A 16 19.58 -33.41 -1.72
C GLY A 16 19.47 -32.07 -2.44
N ILE A 17 18.82 -32.07 -3.60
CA ILE A 17 18.39 -30.84 -4.25
C ILE A 17 17.28 -30.27 -3.36
N ALA A 18 17.61 -29.27 -2.54
CA ALA A 18 16.61 -28.43 -1.89
C ALA A 18 15.83 -27.72 -3.01
N ALA A 19 14.64 -28.19 -3.29
CA ALA A 19 13.67 -27.44 -4.08
C ALA A 19 13.43 -26.14 -3.33
N THR A 20 14.00 -25.04 -3.82
CA THR A 20 13.57 -23.70 -3.45
C THR A 20 12.14 -23.55 -3.94
N GLY A 21 11.18 -23.99 -3.11
CA GLY A 21 9.77 -23.66 -3.30
C GLY A 21 9.68 -22.14 -3.35
N LEU A 22 9.08 -21.62 -4.41
CA LEU A 22 8.55 -20.27 -4.40
C LEU A 22 7.75 -20.16 -3.10
N ALA A 23 8.22 -19.37 -2.15
CA ALA A 23 7.53 -19.15 -0.90
C ALA A 23 6.15 -18.61 -1.27
N ALA A 24 5.11 -19.39 -1.01
CA ALA A 24 3.75 -18.88 -1.01
C ALA A 24 3.78 -17.67 -0.09
N GLY A 25 3.45 -16.47 -0.62
CA GLY A 25 3.55 -15.23 0.13
C GLY A 25 2.77 -15.35 1.45
N GLY A 26 3.30 -14.76 2.52
CA GLY A 26 2.67 -14.77 3.82
C GLY A 26 1.35 -13.98 3.86
N PRO A 27 0.74 -13.85 5.04
CA PRO A 27 -0.52 -13.13 5.21
C PRO A 27 -0.47 -11.67 4.75
N ALA A 28 0.67 -10.99 4.87
CA ALA A 28 0.83 -9.62 4.39
C ALA A 28 0.77 -9.55 2.85
N THR A 29 1.45 -10.48 2.17
CA THR A 29 1.35 -10.64 0.71
C THR A 29 -0.09 -10.89 0.27
N ALA A 30 -0.84 -11.73 0.99
CA ALA A 30 -2.23 -12.01 0.64
C ALA A 30 -3.13 -10.75 0.73
N THR A 31 -2.92 -9.92 1.76
CA THR A 31 -3.61 -8.62 1.89
C THR A 31 -3.34 -7.72 0.69
N ILE A 32 -2.07 -7.60 0.28
CA ILE A 32 -1.68 -6.73 -0.84
C ILE A 32 -2.13 -7.32 -2.19
N ALA A 33 -2.07 -8.63 -2.38
CA ALA A 33 -2.59 -9.27 -3.59
C ALA A 33 -4.08 -8.94 -3.81
N LYS A 34 -4.90 -9.06 -2.76
CA LYS A 34 -6.32 -8.71 -2.82
C LYS A 34 -6.57 -7.22 -3.16
N LEU A 35 -5.77 -6.31 -2.57
CA LEU A 35 -5.82 -4.89 -2.91
C LEU A 35 -5.46 -4.68 -4.39
N ASN A 36 -4.36 -5.27 -4.85
CA ASN A 36 -3.88 -5.16 -6.24
C ASN A 36 -4.91 -5.70 -7.25
N ASP A 37 -5.58 -6.82 -6.95
CA ASP A 37 -6.66 -7.38 -7.78
C ASP A 37 -7.80 -6.38 -7.95
N THR A 38 -8.20 -5.71 -6.85
CA THR A 38 -9.24 -4.69 -6.89
C THR A 38 -8.78 -3.45 -7.67
N LEU A 39 -7.54 -2.99 -7.45
CA LEU A 39 -6.96 -1.86 -8.19
C LEU A 39 -6.92 -2.17 -9.70
N LEU A 40 -6.50 -3.36 -10.09
CA LEU A 40 -6.45 -3.78 -11.49
C LEU A 40 -7.84 -3.88 -12.11
N ALA A 41 -8.82 -4.42 -11.38
CA ALA A 41 -10.20 -4.48 -11.83
C ALA A 41 -10.80 -3.07 -12.05
N VAL A 42 -10.49 -2.13 -11.16
CA VAL A 42 -10.90 -0.72 -11.30
C VAL A 42 -10.21 -0.04 -12.47
N LEU A 43 -8.90 -0.26 -12.66
CA LEU A 43 -8.16 0.25 -13.82
C LEU A 43 -8.79 -0.20 -15.13
N LYS A 44 -9.09 -1.50 -15.29
CA LYS A 44 -9.70 -2.07 -16.50
C LYS A 44 -11.07 -1.46 -16.82
N GLY A 45 -11.82 -1.03 -15.81
CA GLY A 45 -13.12 -0.38 -15.96
C GLY A 45 -13.07 1.16 -15.84
N ALA A 46 -11.90 1.77 -15.81
CA ALA A 46 -11.72 3.15 -15.33
C ALA A 46 -12.52 4.19 -16.12
N GLU A 47 -12.57 4.07 -17.44
CA GLU A 47 -13.29 4.99 -18.33
C GLU A 47 -14.80 4.95 -18.10
N THR A 48 -15.37 3.74 -17.98
CA THR A 48 -16.82 3.56 -17.78
C THR A 48 -17.28 3.87 -16.35
N LEU A 49 -16.41 3.63 -15.37
CA LEU A 49 -16.72 3.88 -13.96
C LEU A 49 -16.77 5.37 -13.62
N GLY A 50 -15.98 6.18 -14.30
CA GLY A 50 -15.74 7.57 -13.88
C GLY A 50 -15.12 7.63 -12.47
N PHE A 51 -14.90 8.83 -11.95
CA PHE A 51 -14.30 8.99 -10.61
C PHE A 51 -15.17 8.37 -9.51
N LYS A 52 -16.48 8.66 -9.53
CA LYS A 52 -17.40 8.15 -8.49
C LYS A 52 -17.45 6.63 -8.46
N GLY A 53 -17.59 5.98 -9.61
CA GLY A 53 -17.66 4.52 -9.67
C GLY A 53 -16.35 3.86 -9.23
N ARG A 54 -15.20 4.47 -9.53
CA ARG A 54 -13.91 4.01 -9.01
C ARG A 54 -13.83 4.16 -7.50
N LEU A 55 -14.24 5.33 -6.96
CA LEU A 55 -14.28 5.60 -5.52
C LEU A 55 -15.15 4.58 -4.79
N ASP A 56 -16.38 4.34 -5.28
CA ASP A 56 -17.33 3.39 -4.67
C ASP A 56 -16.77 1.96 -4.62
N LYS A 57 -16.02 1.54 -5.66
CA LYS A 57 -15.38 0.21 -5.69
C LYS A 57 -14.11 0.11 -4.84
N LEU A 58 -13.34 1.18 -4.74
CA LEU A 58 -12.05 1.18 -4.02
C LEU A 58 -12.22 1.40 -2.51
N THR A 59 -13.23 2.13 -2.08
CA THR A 59 -13.46 2.41 -0.65
C THR A 59 -13.46 1.14 0.21
N PRO A 60 -14.24 0.09 -0.10
CA PRO A 60 -14.23 -1.13 0.73
C PRO A 60 -12.88 -1.85 0.72
N ALA A 61 -12.16 -1.87 -0.40
CA ALA A 61 -10.84 -2.49 -0.48
C ALA A 61 -9.79 -1.72 0.35
N VAL A 62 -9.87 -0.39 0.36
CA VAL A 62 -9.02 0.46 1.21
C VAL A 62 -9.33 0.23 2.69
N VAL A 63 -10.60 0.18 3.08
CA VAL A 63 -11.00 -0.13 4.47
C VAL A 63 -10.52 -1.52 4.90
N GLU A 64 -10.57 -2.48 3.99
CA GLU A 64 -10.12 -3.84 4.30
C GLU A 64 -8.60 -3.94 4.41
N ALA A 65 -7.83 -3.30 3.53
CA ALA A 65 -6.38 -3.45 3.48
C ALA A 65 -5.62 -2.55 4.47
N PHE A 66 -6.17 -1.38 4.84
CA PHE A 66 -5.44 -0.35 5.60
C PHE A 66 -5.92 -0.24 7.06
N ASP A 67 -4.99 0.11 7.96
CA ASP A 67 -5.33 0.63 9.29
C ASP A 67 -5.46 2.15 9.20
N LEU A 68 -6.65 2.58 8.76
CA LEU A 68 -6.93 4.00 8.52
C LEU A 68 -6.98 4.81 9.82
N ASP A 69 -7.37 4.21 10.93
CA ASP A 69 -7.38 4.86 12.24
C ASP A 69 -5.96 5.18 12.72
N PHE A 70 -5.06 4.20 12.62
CA PHE A 70 -3.65 4.40 12.92
C PHE A 70 -3.04 5.48 12.00
N MET A 71 -3.28 5.37 10.69
CA MET A 71 -2.71 6.32 9.73
C MET A 71 -3.26 7.73 9.92
N ALA A 72 -4.55 7.89 10.18
CA ALA A 72 -5.16 9.19 10.48
C ALA A 72 -4.52 9.85 11.71
N GLU A 73 -4.31 9.10 12.81
CA GLU A 73 -3.60 9.59 13.99
C GLU A 73 -2.18 10.05 13.64
N LYS A 74 -1.41 9.19 12.95
CA LYS A 74 0.00 9.46 12.64
C LYS A 74 0.18 10.58 11.62
N SER A 75 -0.81 10.80 10.72
CA SER A 75 -0.76 11.83 9.69
C SER A 75 -0.79 13.26 10.23
N ILE A 76 -1.31 13.49 11.44
CA ILE A 76 -1.33 14.81 12.09
C ILE A 76 -0.50 14.87 13.39
N GLY A 77 0.09 13.75 13.79
CA GLY A 77 1.11 13.66 14.84
C GLY A 77 0.71 14.33 16.16
N ARG A 78 1.48 15.33 16.59
CA ARG A 78 1.25 16.02 17.89
C ARG A 78 -0.12 16.69 17.98
N TYR A 79 -0.75 17.03 16.89
CA TYR A 79 -2.06 17.68 16.82
C TYR A 79 -3.23 16.74 17.11
N TRP A 80 -2.99 15.40 17.11
CA TRP A 80 -4.02 14.41 17.40
C TRP A 80 -4.51 14.44 18.85
N LYS A 81 -3.58 14.48 19.81
CA LYS A 81 -3.93 14.37 21.24
C LYS A 81 -4.87 15.48 21.75
N PRO A 82 -4.65 16.77 21.36
CA PRO A 82 -5.53 17.85 21.83
C PRO A 82 -6.91 17.90 21.18
N LEU A 83 -7.17 17.14 20.11
CA LEU A 83 -8.48 17.14 19.46
C LEU A 83 -9.56 16.52 20.36
N SER A 84 -10.78 17.08 20.27
CA SER A 84 -11.98 16.46 20.84
C SER A 84 -12.28 15.11 20.17
N ASP A 85 -13.05 14.24 20.82
CA ASP A 85 -13.43 12.96 20.22
C ASP A 85 -14.29 13.16 18.96
N ALA A 86 -15.10 14.21 18.93
CA ALA A 86 -15.87 14.61 17.75
C ALA A 86 -14.94 14.99 16.57
N ASP A 87 -13.89 15.77 16.83
CA ASP A 87 -12.93 16.17 15.79
C ASP A 87 -12.07 15.00 15.34
N LYS A 88 -11.69 14.09 16.25
CA LYS A 88 -11.00 12.84 15.89
C LYS A 88 -11.87 12.00 14.94
N ALA A 89 -13.17 11.88 15.23
CA ALA A 89 -14.10 11.15 14.36
C ALA A 89 -14.25 11.83 12.99
N ARG A 90 -14.37 13.17 12.95
CA ARG A 90 -14.41 13.95 11.71
C ARG A 90 -13.15 13.74 10.87
N TRP A 91 -11.96 13.74 11.50
CA TRP A 91 -10.69 13.53 10.82
C TRP A 91 -10.56 12.12 10.27
N ARG A 92 -10.87 11.07 11.05
CA ARG A 92 -10.86 9.69 10.56
C ARG A 92 -11.73 9.50 9.32
N ALA A 93 -12.96 10.03 9.36
CA ALA A 93 -13.88 9.93 8.23
C ALA A 93 -13.32 10.63 6.98
N LEU A 94 -12.79 11.85 7.12
CA LEU A 94 -12.21 12.59 6.00
C LEU A 94 -10.91 11.97 5.50
N PHE A 95 -10.07 11.41 6.38
CA PHE A 95 -8.83 10.73 6.00
C PHE A 95 -9.10 9.44 5.19
N LEU A 96 -10.13 8.67 5.57
CA LEU A 96 -10.62 7.53 4.79
C LEU A 96 -11.05 7.98 3.39
N GLU A 97 -11.93 8.98 3.32
CA GLU A 97 -12.41 9.52 2.05
C GLU A 97 -11.26 10.02 1.17
N TYR A 98 -10.33 10.76 1.73
CA TYR A 98 -9.13 11.26 1.04
C TYR A 98 -8.23 10.12 0.55
N THR A 99 -8.03 9.09 1.36
CA THR A 99 -7.21 7.93 0.96
C THR A 99 -7.86 7.21 -0.22
N ALA A 100 -9.15 6.90 -0.15
CA ALA A 100 -9.88 6.26 -1.25
C ALA A 100 -9.92 7.15 -2.51
N ALA A 101 -10.10 8.46 -2.35
CA ALA A 101 -10.08 9.43 -3.44
C ALA A 101 -8.73 9.51 -4.14
N ASN A 102 -7.61 9.41 -3.41
CA ASN A 102 -6.28 9.34 -4.01
C ASN A 102 -6.13 8.12 -4.93
N TYR A 103 -6.58 6.95 -4.49
CA TYR A 103 -6.60 5.77 -5.35
C TYR A 103 -7.50 5.98 -6.56
N ALA A 104 -8.75 6.44 -6.37
CA ALA A 104 -9.68 6.68 -7.47
C ALA A 104 -9.17 7.71 -8.49
N GLY A 105 -8.44 8.73 -8.04
CA GLY A 105 -7.87 9.76 -8.91
C GLY A 105 -6.60 9.34 -9.66
N ASN A 106 -5.79 8.43 -9.07
CA ASN A 106 -4.55 7.97 -9.71
C ASN A 106 -4.74 6.73 -10.58
N PHE A 107 -5.74 5.89 -10.28
CA PHE A 107 -6.06 4.66 -11.03
C PHE A 107 -7.23 4.91 -11.99
N ASP A 108 -7.05 5.79 -12.97
CA ASP A 108 -8.11 6.30 -13.84
C ASP A 108 -7.96 5.97 -15.33
N HIS A 109 -6.86 5.33 -15.73
CA HIS A 109 -6.60 4.94 -17.10
C HIS A 109 -5.87 3.59 -17.17
N TYR A 110 -6.34 2.67 -18.00
CA TYR A 110 -5.73 1.37 -18.22
C TYR A 110 -4.99 1.31 -19.56
N ALA A 111 -3.71 1.00 -19.52
CA ALA A 111 -2.84 0.78 -20.66
C ALA A 111 -2.03 -0.52 -20.49
N ASN A 112 -2.72 -1.61 -20.16
CA ASN A 112 -2.14 -2.94 -19.90
C ASN A 112 -1.19 -3.00 -18.69
N GLN A 113 -1.40 -2.14 -17.68
CA GLN A 113 -0.68 -2.22 -16.41
C GLN A 113 -0.98 -3.53 -15.69
N ARG A 114 -0.01 -4.00 -14.89
CA ARG A 114 -0.15 -5.12 -13.98
C ARG A 114 0.65 -4.90 -12.71
N PHE A 115 0.25 -5.58 -11.65
CA PHE A 115 1.01 -5.61 -10.40
C PHE A 115 1.84 -6.88 -10.32
N GLU A 116 3.07 -6.75 -9.83
CA GLU A 116 3.95 -7.86 -9.49
C GLU A 116 4.37 -7.73 -8.04
N ILE A 117 4.19 -8.80 -7.24
CA ILE A 117 4.68 -8.88 -5.86
C ILE A 117 5.94 -9.73 -5.89
N SER A 118 7.07 -9.15 -5.47
CA SER A 118 8.36 -9.84 -5.45
C SER A 118 8.66 -10.55 -4.15
N GLY A 119 7.90 -10.27 -3.09
CA GLY A 119 8.04 -10.93 -1.79
C GLY A 119 7.65 -10.04 -0.63
N GLU A 120 7.83 -10.58 0.58
CA GLU A 120 7.67 -9.84 1.84
C GLU A 120 8.87 -10.09 2.75
N GLU A 121 9.22 -9.11 3.58
CA GLU A 121 10.29 -9.21 4.56
C GLU A 121 9.91 -8.56 5.90
N PRO A 122 10.41 -9.10 7.02
CA PRO A 122 10.26 -8.46 8.33
C PRO A 122 10.93 -7.07 8.34
N SER A 123 10.32 -6.14 9.06
CA SER A 123 10.80 -4.77 9.21
C SER A 123 10.76 -4.33 10.67
N GLN A 124 11.21 -3.11 10.96
CA GLN A 124 11.29 -2.57 12.32
C GLN A 124 9.90 -2.51 12.99
N ASN A 125 9.90 -2.58 14.34
CA ASN A 125 8.69 -2.47 15.17
C ASN A 125 7.62 -3.54 14.85
N ASP A 126 8.05 -4.76 14.63
CA ASP A 126 7.16 -5.93 14.34
C ASP A 126 6.22 -5.66 13.16
N THR A 127 6.77 -5.10 12.10
CA THR A 127 6.06 -4.84 10.84
C THR A 127 6.63 -5.70 9.72
N THR A 128 5.89 -5.83 8.64
CA THR A 128 6.30 -6.51 7.41
C THR A 128 6.23 -5.52 6.25
N VAL A 129 7.21 -5.56 5.36
CA VAL A 129 7.17 -4.84 4.08
C VAL A 129 6.88 -5.82 2.96
N VAL A 130 5.88 -5.53 2.14
CA VAL A 130 5.55 -6.26 0.92
C VAL A 130 6.03 -5.42 -0.27
N HIS A 131 6.95 -5.98 -1.05
CA HIS A 131 7.52 -5.33 -2.23
C HIS A 131 6.63 -5.56 -3.44
N THR A 132 6.14 -4.45 -4.01
CA THR A 132 5.23 -4.48 -5.16
C THR A 132 5.73 -3.56 -6.25
N MET A 133 5.59 -3.99 -7.50
CA MET A 133 5.86 -3.19 -8.68
C MET A 133 4.59 -3.04 -9.50
N LEU A 134 4.19 -1.80 -9.77
CA LEU A 134 3.25 -1.49 -10.84
C LEU A 134 4.03 -1.42 -12.15
N ILE A 135 3.80 -2.39 -13.02
CA ILE A 135 4.40 -2.44 -14.36
C ILE A 135 3.51 -1.67 -15.30
N ASP A 136 4.07 -0.67 -15.95
CA ASP A 136 3.39 0.15 -16.95
C ASP A 136 4.10 -0.02 -18.31
N PRO A 137 3.51 -0.78 -19.27
CA PRO A 137 4.14 -1.00 -20.57
C PRO A 137 4.33 0.26 -21.41
N GLY A 138 3.56 1.32 -21.13
CA GLY A 138 3.63 2.60 -21.84
C GLY A 138 4.37 3.70 -21.08
N GLY A 139 4.86 3.42 -19.88
CA GLY A 139 5.46 4.40 -18.98
C GLY A 139 6.56 3.86 -18.08
N GLU A 140 6.79 4.53 -16.97
CA GLU A 140 7.78 4.15 -15.98
C GLU A 140 7.17 3.14 -14.97
N ASN A 141 7.84 2.01 -14.75
CA ASN A 141 7.47 1.09 -13.68
C ASN A 141 7.63 1.76 -12.32
N THR A 142 6.65 1.56 -11.45
CA THR A 142 6.62 2.24 -10.15
C THR A 142 6.66 1.23 -9.01
N ALA A 143 7.70 1.30 -8.18
CA ALA A 143 7.75 0.55 -6.92
C ALA A 143 6.75 1.15 -5.91
N LEU A 144 5.91 0.28 -5.37
CA LEU A 144 4.90 0.55 -4.35
C LEU A 144 5.09 -0.46 -3.22
N ASP A 145 5.97 -0.15 -2.27
CA ASP A 145 6.21 -1.03 -1.15
C ASP A 145 5.23 -0.70 -0.02
N TYR A 146 4.55 -1.72 0.47
CA TYR A 146 3.55 -1.58 1.53
C TYR A 146 4.12 -2.04 2.85
N ARG A 147 4.10 -1.17 3.86
CA ARG A 147 4.43 -1.55 5.24
C ARG A 147 3.15 -1.89 6.00
N LEU A 148 3.11 -3.09 6.56
CA LEU A 148 1.98 -3.60 7.32
C LEU A 148 2.39 -3.90 8.76
N HIS A 149 1.46 -3.68 9.70
CA HIS A 149 1.56 -4.21 11.04
C HIS A 149 0.52 -5.31 11.28
N HIS A 150 0.75 -6.13 12.29
CA HIS A 150 -0.17 -7.19 12.65
C HIS A 150 -1.31 -6.64 13.50
N THR A 151 -2.55 -7.03 13.16
CA THR A 151 -3.75 -6.75 13.97
C THR A 151 -4.51 -8.05 14.24
N PRO A 152 -5.45 -8.08 15.21
CA PRO A 152 -6.31 -9.25 15.42
C PRO A 152 -7.13 -9.67 14.19
N GLN A 153 -7.35 -8.76 13.24
CA GLN A 153 -8.05 -8.99 11.98
C GLN A 153 -7.11 -9.35 10.81
N GLY A 154 -5.82 -9.53 11.09
CA GLY A 154 -4.77 -9.80 10.11
C GLY A 154 -3.87 -8.58 9.84
N PRO A 155 -2.91 -8.73 8.90
CA PRO A 155 -2.00 -7.63 8.55
C PRO A 155 -2.75 -6.46 7.90
N LYS A 156 -2.44 -5.23 8.33
CA LYS A 156 -3.01 -3.99 7.81
C LYS A 156 -1.91 -3.01 7.39
N VAL A 157 -2.10 -2.36 6.26
CA VAL A 157 -1.18 -1.33 5.75
C VAL A 157 -1.20 -0.11 6.66
N ILE A 158 -0.01 0.34 7.06
CA ILE A 158 0.21 1.55 7.87
C ILE A 158 1.06 2.61 7.16
N ASP A 159 1.71 2.26 6.06
CA ASP A 159 2.46 3.20 5.20
C ASP A 159 2.67 2.61 3.81
N ILE A 160 2.95 3.47 2.84
CA ILE A 160 3.32 3.12 1.47
C ILE A 160 4.62 3.85 1.15
N TYR A 161 5.60 3.13 0.61
CA TYR A 161 6.83 3.72 0.10
C TYR A 161 6.76 3.79 -1.43
N LEU A 162 6.62 5.01 -1.92
CA LEU A 162 6.67 5.27 -3.36
C LEU A 162 8.13 5.26 -3.83
N LYS A 163 8.39 4.59 -4.96
CA LYS A 163 9.74 4.36 -5.49
C LYS A 163 10.68 3.67 -4.47
N GLY A 164 10.09 2.86 -3.57
CA GLY A 164 10.79 2.07 -2.56
C GLY A 164 11.39 2.84 -1.38
N THR A 165 11.36 4.18 -1.38
CA THR A 165 12.07 4.98 -0.35
C THR A 165 11.26 6.12 0.26
N VAL A 166 10.24 6.62 -0.42
CA VAL A 166 9.51 7.81 0.01
C VAL A 166 8.22 7.42 0.74
N SER A 167 8.23 7.50 2.08
CA SER A 167 7.04 7.28 2.91
C SER A 167 5.95 8.30 2.58
N GLN A 168 4.81 7.80 2.13
CA GLN A 168 3.65 8.63 1.83
C GLN A 168 3.00 9.20 3.09
N LEU A 169 2.99 8.41 4.18
CA LEU A 169 2.48 8.89 5.47
C LEU A 169 3.35 10.01 6.04
N ALA A 170 4.68 9.93 5.90
CA ALA A 170 5.58 10.99 6.34
C ALA A 170 5.41 12.27 5.52
N LEU A 171 5.23 12.17 4.20
CA LEU A 171 4.92 13.33 3.35
C LEU A 171 3.59 13.96 3.74
N GLN A 172 2.52 13.16 3.88
CA GLN A 172 1.22 13.64 4.33
C GLN A 172 1.32 14.34 5.69
N ARG A 173 2.08 13.76 6.64
CA ARG A 173 2.29 14.37 7.95
C ARG A 173 2.97 15.73 7.84
N SER A 174 3.97 15.89 7.00
CA SER A 174 4.63 17.17 6.76
C SER A 174 3.65 18.20 6.21
N ASP A 175 2.90 17.84 5.18
CA ASP A 175 1.92 18.72 4.55
C ASP A 175 0.80 19.13 5.52
N PHE A 176 0.22 18.16 6.23
CA PHE A 176 -0.91 18.40 7.12
C PHE A 176 -0.50 19.22 8.35
N THR A 177 0.66 18.93 8.95
CA THR A 177 1.15 19.72 10.07
C THR A 177 1.45 21.16 9.66
N SER A 178 1.95 21.39 8.46
CA SER A 178 2.15 22.75 7.93
C SER A 178 0.83 23.52 7.78
N VAL A 179 -0.27 22.87 7.40
CA VAL A 179 -1.60 23.52 7.34
C VAL A 179 -2.13 23.77 8.76
N LEU A 180 -1.97 22.79 9.65
CA LEU A 180 -2.39 22.92 11.07
C LEU A 180 -1.66 24.08 11.78
N GLU A 181 -0.38 24.27 11.53
CA GLU A 181 0.41 25.36 12.10
C GLU A 181 -0.08 26.74 11.65
N ARG A 182 -0.52 26.88 10.41
CA ARG A 182 -0.97 28.15 9.85
C ARG A 182 -2.42 28.51 10.14
N GLY A 183 -3.30 27.49 10.18
CA GLY A 183 -4.74 27.76 10.20
C GLY A 183 -5.57 26.83 11.10
N GLY A 184 -4.92 25.90 11.83
CA GLY A 184 -5.61 25.00 12.74
C GLY A 184 -6.41 23.90 12.05
N PHE A 185 -7.23 23.21 12.84
CA PHE A 185 -7.91 21.98 12.41
C PHE A 185 -8.95 22.23 11.30
N ASP A 186 -9.75 23.28 11.38
CA ASP A 186 -10.77 23.56 10.35
C ASP A 186 -10.17 23.95 9.00
N ALA A 187 -8.98 24.60 9.00
CA ALA A 187 -8.23 24.86 7.79
C ALA A 187 -7.72 23.55 7.15
N LEU A 188 -7.26 22.59 7.96
CA LEU A 188 -6.89 21.26 7.48
C LEU A 188 -8.09 20.56 6.85
N MET A 189 -9.23 20.52 7.53
CA MET A 189 -10.47 19.90 7.03
C MET A 189 -10.88 20.49 5.68
N THR A 190 -10.84 21.82 5.54
CA THR A 190 -11.14 22.52 4.30
C THR A 190 -10.15 22.19 3.19
N THR A 191 -8.85 22.18 3.51
CA THR A 191 -7.78 21.88 2.55
C THR A 191 -7.92 20.45 2.00
N ILE A 192 -8.21 19.47 2.86
CA ILE A 192 -8.35 18.08 2.43
C ILE A 192 -9.61 17.86 1.59
N ARG A 193 -10.74 18.52 1.92
CA ARG A 193 -11.94 18.50 1.06
C ARG A 193 -11.64 19.06 -0.33
N GLY A 194 -10.95 20.21 -0.39
CA GLY A 194 -10.51 20.78 -1.68
C GLY A 194 -9.61 19.84 -2.49
N LYS A 195 -8.69 19.10 -1.82
CA LYS A 195 -7.87 18.08 -2.51
C LYS A 195 -8.73 16.93 -3.07
N ILE A 196 -9.77 16.48 -2.36
CA ILE A 196 -10.72 15.47 -2.85
C ILE A 196 -11.47 16.00 -4.09
N ASP A 197 -11.95 17.24 -4.05
CA ASP A 197 -12.63 17.89 -5.18
C ASP A 197 -11.71 18.02 -6.40
N ASP A 198 -10.42 18.31 -6.18
CA ASP A 198 -9.42 18.39 -7.24
C ASP A 198 -9.14 17.02 -7.88
N LEU A 199 -9.09 15.97 -7.08
CA LEU A 199 -8.98 14.59 -7.56
C LEU A 199 -10.21 14.21 -8.39
N ALA A 200 -11.40 14.50 -7.89
CA ALA A 200 -12.67 14.23 -8.59
C ALA A 200 -12.78 14.94 -9.93
N ALA A 201 -12.27 16.17 -10.02
CA ALA A 201 -12.25 16.98 -11.24
C ALA A 201 -11.05 16.71 -12.16
N GLY A 202 -10.15 15.78 -11.79
CA GLY A 202 -8.92 15.49 -12.55
C GLY A 202 -7.90 16.65 -12.56
N ARG A 203 -8.06 17.64 -11.68
CA ARG A 203 -7.16 18.82 -11.62
C ARG A 203 -5.80 18.47 -11.02
N ALA A 204 -5.75 17.48 -10.11
CA ALA A 204 -4.52 17.06 -9.46
C ALA A 204 -3.43 16.53 -10.43
N LYS A 205 -3.80 16.03 -11.60
CA LYS A 205 -2.85 15.59 -12.64
C LYS A 205 -2.25 16.74 -13.44
N ARG A 206 -3.03 17.77 -13.71
CA ARG A 206 -2.57 18.95 -14.46
C ARG A 206 -1.50 19.76 -13.76
N GLN A 207 -1.32 19.57 -12.45
CA GLN A 207 -0.29 20.28 -11.67
C GLN A 207 1.03 19.49 -11.57
N ARG A 208 1.07 18.23 -12.03
CA ARG A 208 2.26 17.36 -11.96
C ARG A 208 2.97 17.16 -13.32
N GLY A 209 2.36 17.57 -14.41
CA GLY A 209 2.93 17.57 -15.76
C GLY A 209 3.36 18.95 -16.18
#